data_10d0b1f3cf38747cb204c60fd4d873d1
#
_entry.id   10d0b1f3cf38747cb204c60fd4d873d1
#
_cell.length_a   1.000
_cell.length_b   1.000
_cell.length_c   1.000
_cell.angle_alpha   90.00
_cell.angle_beta   90.00
_cell.angle_gamma   90.00
#
_symmetry.space_group_name_H-M   'P 1'
#
loop_
_entity.id
_entity.type
_entity.pdbx_description
1 polymer ?
#
loop_
_entity_poly.entity_id
_entity_poly.type
_entity_poly.pdbx_seq_one_letter_code
_entity_poly.pdbx_strand_id
1 'polypeptide(L)'
;MSIKSTIAAVAASPFLLAGAAFAGPYVNVESNLSYPDGEYSAATTDIHLGYEGTVGAEGKVAYYVQGGPSLNHTETADDTETEISGKIGASAPLTDDLAAYAEISGATAGEDSDGDTIRNWGAKIGAKFTF
;
A
#
# COMPACT_ATOMS: atom_id res chain seq x y z
N MET A 1 -19.85 13.49 -16.96
CA MET A 1 -18.55 13.19 -16.31
C MET A 1 -18.80 12.17 -15.23
N SER A 2 -18.48 10.94 -15.50
CA SER A 2 -18.53 9.90 -14.48
C SER A 2 -17.31 10.09 -13.58
N ILE A 3 -17.51 10.52 -12.35
CA ILE A 3 -16.52 10.40 -11.32
C ILE A 3 -16.47 8.91 -11.00
N LYS A 4 -15.61 8.20 -11.70
CA LYS A 4 -15.29 6.84 -11.29
C LYS A 4 -14.64 6.99 -9.93
N SER A 5 -15.39 6.64 -8.92
CA SER A 5 -14.90 6.57 -7.56
C SER A 5 -13.61 5.77 -7.58
N THR A 6 -12.53 6.42 -7.27
CA THR A 6 -11.26 5.76 -6.99
C THR A 6 -11.54 4.87 -5.80
N ILE A 7 -11.64 3.59 -6.04
CA ILE A 7 -11.81 2.63 -4.98
C ILE A 7 -10.52 2.65 -4.20
N ALA A 8 -10.59 3.21 -3.03
CA ALA A 8 -9.54 3.04 -2.06
C ALA A 8 -9.49 1.55 -1.72
N ALA A 9 -8.62 0.82 -2.39
CA ALA A 9 -8.27 -0.51 -1.94
C ALA A 9 -7.75 -0.36 -0.51
N VAL A 10 -8.46 -0.93 0.42
CA VAL A 10 -7.99 -1.02 1.80
C VAL A 10 -6.88 -2.07 1.79
N ALA A 11 -5.68 -1.62 1.43
CA ALA A 11 -4.51 -2.43 1.56
C ALA A 11 -4.33 -2.75 3.04
N ALA A 12 -4.39 -4.01 3.39
CA ALA A 12 -3.96 -4.46 4.70
C ALA A 12 -2.49 -4.14 4.82
N SER A 13 -2.16 -3.14 5.61
CA SER A 13 -0.77 -2.77 5.83
C SER A 13 -0.02 -3.92 6.49
N PRO A 14 1.18 -4.27 6.03
CA PRO A 14 2.01 -5.30 6.65
C PRO A 14 2.36 -5.03 8.12
N PHE A 15 2.10 -3.85 8.63
CA PHE A 15 2.21 -3.51 10.05
C PHE A 15 1.39 -4.38 11.00
N LEU A 16 0.42 -5.12 10.51
CA LEU A 16 -0.33 -6.04 11.34
C LEU A 16 0.50 -7.24 11.80
N LEU A 17 1.66 -7.44 11.20
CA LEU A 17 2.58 -8.53 11.53
C LEU A 17 3.81 -8.08 12.34
N ALA A 18 3.87 -6.83 12.75
CA ALA A 18 4.98 -6.31 13.54
C ALA A 18 4.94 -6.81 14.99
N GLY A 19 4.97 -8.10 15.12
CA GLY A 19 5.48 -8.78 16.28
C GLY A 19 6.94 -9.12 16.00
N ALA A 20 7.87 -8.39 16.63
CA ALA A 20 9.30 -8.66 16.65
C ALA A 20 10.11 -8.44 15.34
N ALA A 21 10.82 -7.36 15.31
CA ALA A 21 12.26 -7.24 15.03
C ALA A 21 12.88 -8.14 13.96
N PHE A 22 12.38 -8.15 12.76
CA PHE A 22 13.20 -8.50 11.63
C PHE A 22 13.47 -7.25 10.80
N ALA A 23 14.51 -6.52 11.16
CA ALA A 23 15.07 -5.50 10.28
C ALA A 23 15.72 -6.20 9.10
N GLY A 24 15.33 -5.87 7.89
CA GLY A 24 15.95 -6.44 6.71
C GLY A 24 15.12 -6.35 5.44
N PRO A 25 15.67 -6.87 4.34
CA PRO A 25 14.96 -6.95 3.09
C PRO A 25 13.85 -8.00 3.12
N TYR A 26 12.76 -7.74 2.42
CA TYR A 26 11.62 -8.65 2.28
C TYR A 26 10.99 -8.57 0.88
N VAL A 27 10.19 -9.57 0.56
CA VAL A 27 9.30 -9.57 -0.59
C VAL A 27 7.86 -9.53 -0.07
N ASN A 28 7.06 -8.63 -0.60
CA ASN A 28 5.63 -8.55 -0.31
C ASN A 28 4.84 -8.84 -1.58
N VAL A 29 3.85 -9.72 -1.48
CA VAL A 29 2.88 -9.96 -2.53
C VAL A 29 1.51 -9.68 -1.95
N GLU A 30 0.81 -8.72 -2.51
CA GLU A 30 -0.48 -8.26 -2.02
C GLU A 30 -1.46 -8.18 -3.18
N SER A 31 -2.67 -8.73 -3.00
CA SER A 31 -3.74 -8.59 -3.97
C SER A 31 -4.91 -7.86 -3.35
N ASN A 32 -5.31 -6.78 -4.00
CA ASN A 32 -6.44 -5.95 -3.62
C ASN A 32 -7.55 -6.16 -4.64
N LEU A 33 -8.70 -6.64 -4.18
CA LEU A 33 -9.85 -6.88 -5.01
C LEU A 33 -10.94 -5.84 -4.71
N SER A 34 -11.61 -5.42 -5.75
CA SER A 34 -12.67 -4.43 -5.68
C SER A 34 -14.01 -5.05 -6.08
N TYR A 35 -15.01 -4.84 -5.21
CA TYR A 35 -16.37 -5.34 -5.37
C TYR A 35 -17.39 -4.22 -5.15
N PRO A 36 -17.52 -3.24 -6.07
CA PRO A 36 -18.58 -2.26 -5.95
C PRO A 36 -19.94 -2.96 -6.04
N ASP A 37 -20.83 -2.62 -5.11
CA ASP A 37 -22.17 -3.21 -5.01
C ASP A 37 -22.20 -4.76 -4.90
N GLY A 38 -21.09 -5.36 -4.47
CA GLY A 38 -20.97 -6.81 -4.30
C GLY A 38 -20.55 -7.58 -5.55
N GLU A 39 -20.34 -6.91 -6.67
CA GLU A 39 -19.85 -7.52 -7.90
C GLU A 39 -18.35 -7.26 -8.09
N TYR A 40 -17.63 -8.28 -8.58
CA TYR A 40 -16.21 -8.13 -8.88
C TYR A 40 -16.02 -7.07 -9.99
N SER A 41 -15.06 -6.20 -9.81
CA SER A 41 -14.76 -5.12 -10.77
C SER A 41 -13.31 -5.08 -11.19
N ALA A 42 -12.40 -5.23 -10.25
CA ALA A 42 -10.97 -5.15 -10.54
C ALA A 42 -10.14 -5.88 -9.49
N ALA A 43 -8.95 -6.27 -9.86
CA ALA A 43 -7.91 -6.75 -8.96
C ALA A 43 -6.59 -6.04 -9.27
N THR A 44 -5.91 -5.63 -8.22
CA THR A 44 -4.53 -5.14 -8.30
C THR A 44 -3.64 -6.08 -7.50
N THR A 45 -2.63 -6.64 -8.15
CA THR A 45 -1.63 -7.47 -7.48
C THR A 45 -0.28 -6.77 -7.49
N ASP A 46 0.20 -6.40 -6.34
CA ASP A 46 1.50 -5.78 -6.13
C ASP A 46 2.54 -6.85 -5.77
N ILE A 47 3.70 -6.80 -6.41
CA ILE A 47 4.86 -7.61 -6.08
C ILE A 47 6.00 -6.65 -5.75
N HIS A 48 6.26 -6.45 -4.47
CA HIS A 48 7.21 -5.47 -3.99
C HIS A 48 8.44 -6.11 -3.35
N LEU A 49 9.59 -5.55 -3.65
CA LEU A 49 10.77 -5.67 -2.82
C LEU A 49 10.76 -4.54 -1.81
N GLY A 50 11.04 -4.84 -0.57
CA GLY A 50 11.05 -3.88 0.50
C GLY A 50 12.18 -4.06 1.47
N TYR A 51 12.33 -3.08 2.31
CA TYR A 51 13.20 -3.08 3.47
C TYR A 51 12.44 -2.52 4.67
N GLU A 52 12.53 -3.18 5.78
CA GLU A 52 11.94 -2.72 7.03
C GLU A 52 12.97 -2.68 8.15
N GLY A 53 12.72 -1.87 9.14
CA GLY A 53 13.61 -1.71 10.27
C GLY A 53 13.01 -0.86 11.37
N THR A 54 13.84 -0.59 12.37
CA THR A 54 13.49 0.27 13.49
C THR A 54 14.53 1.36 13.68
N VAL A 55 14.07 2.52 14.10
CA VAL A 55 14.92 3.68 14.42
C VAL A 55 14.48 4.33 15.72
N GLY A 56 15.30 5.25 16.21
CA GLY A 56 15.05 5.98 17.45
C GLY A 56 15.61 5.30 18.68
N ALA A 57 15.45 5.95 19.83
CA ALA A 57 15.86 5.39 21.11
C ALA A 57 15.09 4.09 21.37
N GLU A 58 15.80 3.03 21.71
CA GLU A 58 15.24 1.70 21.95
C GLU A 58 14.50 1.07 20.76
N GLY A 59 14.73 1.54 19.51
CA GLY A 59 14.10 0.98 18.30
C GLY A 59 12.57 1.07 18.30
N LYS A 60 12.01 2.11 18.86
CA LYS A 60 10.55 2.24 19.03
C LYS A 60 9.81 2.64 17.76
N VAL A 61 10.49 3.28 16.80
CA VAL A 61 9.86 3.66 15.53
C VAL A 61 10.16 2.59 14.50
N ALA A 62 9.14 1.86 14.08
CA ALA A 62 9.24 0.93 12.97
C ALA A 62 8.97 1.66 11.66
N TYR A 63 9.71 1.31 10.63
CA TYR A 63 9.51 1.84 9.28
C TYR A 63 9.65 0.74 8.23
N TYR A 64 9.07 1.00 7.07
CA TYR A 64 9.30 0.21 5.87
C TYR A 64 9.27 1.07 4.63
N VAL A 65 9.94 0.59 3.59
CA VAL A 65 9.87 1.10 2.22
C VAL A 65 9.79 -0.09 1.28
N GLN A 66 8.88 -0.03 0.32
CA GLN A 66 8.73 -1.10 -0.66
C GLN A 66 8.30 -0.56 -2.01
N GLY A 67 8.63 -1.28 -3.07
CA GLY A 67 8.22 -0.93 -4.41
C GLY A 67 8.45 -2.06 -5.40
N GLY A 68 7.75 -1.99 -6.51
CA GLY A 68 7.86 -2.98 -7.57
C GLY A 68 6.69 -2.95 -8.54
N PRO A 69 6.57 -3.97 -9.40
CA PRO A 69 5.48 -4.06 -10.36
C PRO A 69 4.12 -4.27 -9.68
N SER A 70 3.13 -3.65 -10.29
CA SER A 70 1.72 -3.74 -9.95
C SER A 70 0.94 -4.22 -11.18
N LEU A 71 0.23 -5.31 -11.03
CA LEU A 71 -0.59 -5.91 -12.09
C LEU A 71 -2.05 -5.52 -11.86
N ASN A 72 -2.59 -4.71 -12.74
CA ASN A 72 -3.98 -4.27 -12.68
C ASN A 72 -4.83 -5.04 -13.69
N HIS A 73 -5.80 -5.76 -13.20
CA HIS A 73 -6.77 -6.48 -14.01
C HIS A 73 -8.16 -5.89 -13.78
N THR A 74 -8.83 -5.50 -14.85
CA THR A 74 -10.21 -5.00 -14.81
C THR A 74 -11.12 -5.91 -15.61
N GLU A 75 -12.29 -6.23 -15.07
CA GLU A 75 -13.28 -7.09 -15.75
C GLU A 75 -13.72 -6.52 -17.09
N THR A 76 -13.86 -5.20 -17.19
CA THR A 76 -14.38 -4.52 -18.39
C THR A 76 -13.41 -4.53 -19.57
N ALA A 77 -12.10 -4.62 -19.32
CA ALA A 77 -11.08 -4.52 -20.36
C ALA A 77 -10.54 -5.89 -20.81
N ASP A 78 -10.77 -6.95 -20.03
CA ASP A 78 -10.17 -8.28 -20.22
C ASP A 78 -8.66 -8.22 -20.52
N ASP A 79 -8.01 -7.22 -19.94
CA ASP A 79 -6.60 -6.91 -20.13
C ASP A 79 -5.92 -6.70 -18.78
N THR A 80 -4.63 -6.99 -18.75
CA THR A 80 -3.81 -6.79 -17.55
C THR A 80 -2.75 -5.75 -17.85
N GLU A 81 -2.84 -4.61 -17.17
CA GLU A 81 -1.84 -3.56 -17.27
C GLU A 81 -0.79 -3.74 -16.18
N THR A 82 0.47 -3.55 -16.56
CA THR A 82 1.59 -3.58 -15.62
C THR A 82 2.05 -2.15 -15.34
N GLU A 83 2.02 -1.78 -14.07
CA GLU A 83 2.43 -0.49 -13.58
C GLU A 83 3.54 -0.64 -12.54
N ILE A 84 4.00 0.47 -12.00
CA ILE A 84 4.95 0.49 -10.88
C ILE A 84 4.28 1.17 -9.70
N SER A 85 4.35 0.51 -8.55
CA SER A 85 3.84 1.05 -7.31
C SER A 85 4.89 1.00 -6.20
N GLY A 86 4.65 1.77 -5.15
CA GLY A 86 5.52 1.79 -3.98
C GLY A 86 4.84 2.39 -2.77
N LYS A 87 5.34 2.03 -1.61
CA LYS A 87 4.83 2.48 -0.31
C LYS A 87 5.99 2.76 0.63
N ILE A 88 5.82 3.78 1.46
CA ILE A 88 6.68 4.05 2.60
C ILE A 88 5.80 4.30 3.82
N GLY A 89 6.14 3.68 4.92
CA GLY A 89 5.37 3.84 6.14
C GLY A 89 6.21 3.80 7.40
N ALA A 90 5.62 4.30 8.46
CA ALA A 90 6.21 4.29 9.78
C ALA A 90 5.13 4.13 10.85
N SER A 91 5.50 3.53 11.97
CA SER A 91 4.67 3.44 13.17
C SER A 91 5.48 3.69 14.41
N ALA A 92 4.86 4.32 15.41
CA ALA A 92 5.48 4.58 16.68
C ALA A 92 4.50 4.32 17.83
N PRO A 93 4.92 3.66 18.91
CA PRO A 93 4.11 3.57 20.12
C PRO A 93 4.00 4.96 20.77
N LEU A 94 2.79 5.36 21.12
CA LEU A 94 2.52 6.57 21.90
C LEU A 94 2.38 6.25 23.38
N THR A 95 1.81 5.09 23.67
CA THR A 95 1.72 4.47 25.01
C THR A 95 1.92 2.96 24.86
N ASP A 96 1.87 2.23 25.97
CA ASP A 96 1.98 0.77 25.95
C ASP A 96 0.85 0.10 25.14
N ASP A 97 -0.31 0.74 25.08
CA ASP A 97 -1.51 0.22 24.44
C ASP A 97 -1.90 0.95 23.14
N LEU A 98 -1.22 2.04 22.79
CA LEU A 98 -1.56 2.89 21.65
C LEU A 98 -0.36 3.13 20.75
N ALA A 99 -0.50 2.84 19.48
CA ALA A 99 0.49 3.16 18.45
C ALA A 99 -0.14 4.02 17.35
N ALA A 100 0.60 5.00 16.87
CA ALA A 100 0.24 5.75 15.67
C ALA A 100 1.01 5.21 14.47
N TYR A 101 0.41 5.30 13.28
CA TYR A 101 1.05 4.93 12.03
C TYR A 101 0.69 5.90 10.91
N ALA A 102 1.59 6.00 9.94
CA ALA A 102 1.39 6.74 8.70
C ALA A 102 2.00 5.99 7.52
N GLU A 103 1.36 6.09 6.38
CA GLU A 103 1.81 5.49 5.12
C GLU A 103 1.57 6.45 3.97
N ILE A 104 2.52 6.55 3.05
CA ILE A 104 2.37 7.21 1.75
C ILE A 104 2.57 6.15 0.68
N SER A 105 1.71 6.13 -0.30
CA SER A 105 1.78 5.23 -1.46
C SER A 105 1.74 6.02 -2.76
N GLY A 106 2.31 5.44 -3.80
CA GLY A 106 2.25 5.99 -5.13
C GLY A 106 2.24 4.88 -6.17
N ALA A 107 1.58 5.12 -7.28
CA ALA A 107 1.55 4.22 -8.42
C ALA A 107 1.49 5.00 -9.73
N THR A 108 2.08 4.45 -10.78
CA THR A 108 1.82 4.90 -12.14
C THR A 108 0.48 4.33 -12.61
N ALA A 109 -0.19 4.99 -13.55
CA ALA A 109 -1.51 4.58 -14.02
C ALA A 109 -1.67 4.87 -15.53
N GLY A 110 -0.77 4.32 -16.33
CA GLY A 110 -0.77 4.54 -17.77
C GLY A 110 -0.30 5.94 -18.18
N GLU A 111 -0.67 6.35 -19.37
CA GLU A 111 -0.35 7.65 -19.94
C GLU A 111 -1.63 8.46 -20.17
N ASP A 112 -1.52 9.76 -20.03
CA ASP A 112 -2.61 10.67 -20.39
C ASP A 112 -2.66 10.93 -21.90
N SER A 113 -3.60 11.78 -22.35
CA SER A 113 -3.76 12.13 -23.77
C SER A 113 -2.57 12.87 -24.39
N ASP A 114 -1.69 13.40 -23.55
CA ASP A 114 -0.49 14.11 -23.97
C ASP A 114 0.77 13.22 -23.94
N GLY A 115 0.62 11.94 -23.50
CA GLY A 115 1.69 10.96 -23.40
C GLY A 115 2.49 11.05 -22.10
N ASP A 116 2.00 11.80 -21.13
CA ASP A 116 2.62 11.90 -19.81
C ASP A 116 2.14 10.79 -18.89
N THR A 117 3.07 10.20 -18.15
CA THR A 117 2.74 9.16 -17.17
C THR A 117 1.87 9.70 -16.04
N ILE A 118 0.69 9.15 -15.90
CA ILE A 118 -0.20 9.45 -14.78
C ILE A 118 0.40 8.89 -13.50
N ARG A 119 0.38 9.68 -12.42
CA ARG A 119 0.87 9.28 -11.10
C ARG A 119 -0.22 9.49 -10.06
N ASN A 120 -0.57 8.41 -9.38
CA ASN A 120 -1.55 8.41 -8.30
C ASN A 120 -0.82 8.37 -6.96
N TRP A 121 -1.25 9.19 -6.02
CA TRP A 121 -0.70 9.24 -4.67
C TRP A 121 -1.78 8.98 -3.64
N GLY A 122 -1.42 8.28 -2.60
CA GLY A 122 -2.28 8.02 -1.47
C GLY A 122 -1.55 8.26 -0.15
N ALA A 123 -2.29 8.61 0.87
CA ALA A 123 -1.78 8.72 2.23
C ALA A 123 -2.76 8.08 3.20
N LYS A 124 -2.23 7.42 4.20
CA LYS A 124 -2.99 6.79 5.28
C LYS A 124 -2.36 7.18 6.61
N ILE A 125 -3.19 7.61 7.53
CA ILE A 125 -2.80 7.82 8.92
C ILE A 125 -3.80 7.12 9.82
N GLY A 126 -3.35 6.62 10.93
CA GLY A 126 -4.22 5.95 11.88
C GLY A 126 -3.58 5.69 13.22
N ALA A 127 -4.36 5.12 14.09
CA ALA A 127 -3.94 4.67 15.38
C ALA A 127 -4.46 3.26 15.65
N LYS A 128 -3.64 2.45 16.31
CA LYS A 128 -3.99 1.10 16.75
C LYS A 128 -3.99 1.08 18.26
N PHE A 129 -5.08 0.66 18.83
CA PHE A 129 -5.23 0.44 20.26
C PHE A 129 -5.29 -1.06 20.54
N THR A 130 -4.53 -1.52 21.54
CA THR A 130 -4.46 -2.92 21.95
C THR A 130 -4.96 -3.05 23.41
N PHE A 131 -5.82 -4.01 23.69
CA PHE A 131 -6.34 -4.26 25.05
C PHE A 131 -5.66 -5.46 25.67
#